data_40e3b7f7a791a450d3bc2c950c593162
#
_entry.id   40e3b7f7a791a450d3bc2c950c593162
#
_cell.length_a   1.000
_cell.length_b   1.000
_cell.length_c   1.000
_cell.angle_alpha   90.00
_cell.angle_beta   90.00
_cell.angle_gamma   90.00
#
_symmetry.space_group_name_H-M   'P 1'
#
loop_
_entity.id
_entity.type
_entity.pdbx_description
1 polymer ?
#
loop_
_entity_poly.entity_id
_entity_poly.type
_entity_poly.pdbx_seq_one_letter_code
_entity_poly.pdbx_strand_id
1 'polypeptide(L)'
;MKKINFLVLAILASLFLAACGSHAQPNTSPGTGWGTGVFSTNGERIYFTATSDSGTAITYTGGPASNGWMMGGGQLTCASCHGTDGKGGVHSMGMMQTMDAKDIRWSVLQPEFDAAKFKLAVTQGQDPDGTQLNSDMPRWNISDQDLADLITYLQTIP
;
A
#
# COMPACT_ATOMS: atom_id res chain seq x y z
N MET A 1 -16.98 -58.37 33.39
CA MET A 1 -15.75 -57.83 32.78
C MET A 1 -16.11 -56.83 31.72
N LYS A 2 -15.59 -55.60 31.83
CA LYS A 2 -16.10 -54.34 31.28
C LYS A 2 -15.88 -54.21 29.77
N LYS A 3 -17.00 -54.13 28.99
CA LYS A 3 -16.98 -53.86 27.54
C LYS A 3 -17.34 -52.39 27.22
N ILE A 4 -16.96 -51.45 28.06
CA ILE A 4 -17.45 -50.05 27.97
C ILE A 4 -16.42 -49.08 27.43
N ASN A 5 -15.22 -49.44 27.11
CA ASN A 5 -14.20 -48.42 26.89
C ASN A 5 -13.76 -48.15 25.43
N PHE A 6 -14.21 -48.92 24.45
CA PHE A 6 -13.79 -48.71 23.08
C PHE A 6 -14.60 -47.63 22.34
N LEU A 7 -15.90 -47.49 22.67
CA LEU A 7 -16.77 -46.53 22.02
C LEU A 7 -16.53 -45.08 22.53
N VAL A 8 -16.19 -44.96 23.82
CA VAL A 8 -15.90 -43.63 24.43
C VAL A 8 -14.51 -43.12 23.97
N LEU A 9 -13.55 -43.99 23.72
CA LEU A 9 -12.23 -43.62 23.23
C LEU A 9 -12.29 -43.15 21.77
N ALA A 10 -13.19 -43.73 20.95
CA ALA A 10 -13.34 -43.35 19.53
C ALA A 10 -14.01 -41.98 19.40
N ILE A 11 -14.88 -41.58 20.31
CA ILE A 11 -15.58 -40.28 20.30
C ILE A 11 -14.64 -39.16 20.77
N LEU A 12 -13.74 -39.44 21.70
CA LEU A 12 -12.75 -38.46 22.15
C LEU A 12 -11.63 -38.21 21.14
N ALA A 13 -11.31 -39.15 20.27
CA ALA A 13 -10.30 -38.99 19.21
C ALA A 13 -10.80 -38.16 18.02
N SER A 14 -12.12 -38.09 17.81
CA SER A 14 -12.72 -37.33 16.69
C SER A 14 -12.89 -35.83 16.97
N LEU A 15 -12.74 -35.39 18.20
CA LEU A 15 -12.87 -33.98 18.61
C LEU A 15 -11.60 -33.15 18.45
N PHE A 16 -10.47 -33.75 18.14
CA PHE A 16 -9.19 -33.04 17.96
C PHE A 16 -8.83 -32.70 16.49
N LEU A 17 -9.64 -33.09 15.52
CA LEU A 17 -9.35 -32.88 14.08
C LEU A 17 -10.07 -31.67 13.48
N ALA A 18 -10.82 -30.87 14.26
CA ALA A 18 -11.55 -29.70 13.74
C ALA A 18 -10.86 -28.35 14.04
N ALA A 19 -9.60 -28.34 14.41
CA ALA A 19 -8.81 -27.12 14.67
C ALA A 19 -7.73 -26.87 13.60
N CYS A 20 -7.93 -27.28 12.34
CA CYS A 20 -7.27 -26.63 11.23
C CYS A 20 -8.05 -25.37 10.87
N GLY A 21 -7.96 -24.35 11.72
CA GLY A 21 -8.30 -23.02 11.36
C GLY A 21 -7.50 -22.66 10.12
N SER A 22 -8.20 -22.30 9.04
CA SER A 22 -7.58 -21.65 7.89
C SER A 22 -6.90 -20.40 8.40
N HIS A 23 -5.62 -20.50 8.73
CA HIS A 23 -4.79 -19.33 8.79
C HIS A 23 -4.78 -18.79 7.35
N ALA A 24 -5.58 -17.74 7.11
CA ALA A 24 -5.37 -16.91 5.95
C ALA A 24 -3.90 -16.53 6.00
N GLN A 25 -3.08 -17.11 5.10
CA GLN A 25 -1.72 -16.64 4.92
C GLN A 25 -1.83 -15.16 4.54
N PRO A 26 -1.14 -14.27 5.25
CA PRO A 26 -1.03 -12.91 4.77
C PRO A 26 -0.44 -12.99 3.37
N ASN A 27 -1.16 -12.44 2.39
CA ASN A 27 -0.69 -12.32 1.02
C ASN A 27 0.60 -11.51 1.05
N THR A 28 1.73 -12.21 1.06
CA THR A 28 3.03 -11.60 0.84
C THR A 28 3.14 -11.36 -0.64
N SER A 29 2.73 -10.18 -1.10
CA SER A 29 3.07 -9.71 -2.43
C SER A 29 4.59 -9.70 -2.59
N PRO A 30 5.14 -10.14 -3.73
CA PRO A 30 6.58 -10.08 -3.98
C PRO A 30 7.01 -8.62 -3.85
N GLY A 31 7.94 -8.37 -2.94
CA GLY A 31 8.25 -7.04 -2.47
C GLY A 31 8.74 -6.10 -3.57
N THR A 32 8.25 -4.89 -3.49
CA THR A 32 8.80 -3.68 -4.14
C THR A 32 10.10 -3.20 -3.45
N GLY A 33 10.70 -4.01 -2.58
CA GLY A 33 11.83 -3.63 -1.73
C GLY A 33 11.44 -2.90 -0.44
N TRP A 34 10.19 -2.46 -0.33
CA TRP A 34 9.64 -1.80 0.85
C TRP A 34 8.63 -2.75 1.52
N GLY A 35 9.05 -3.43 2.56
CA GLY A 35 8.19 -4.17 3.46
C GLY A 35 7.57 -5.46 2.89
N THR A 36 8.18 -6.59 3.23
CA THR A 36 7.56 -7.92 3.15
C THR A 36 6.72 -8.21 4.40
N GLY A 37 6.42 -7.19 5.20
CA GLY A 37 5.78 -7.29 6.50
C GLY A 37 4.26 -7.44 6.44
N VAL A 38 3.71 -7.78 7.59
CA VAL A 38 2.27 -7.68 7.84
C VAL A 38 1.94 -6.19 7.99
N PHE A 39 1.13 -5.65 7.08
CA PHE A 39 0.64 -4.28 7.17
C PHE A 39 -0.54 -4.21 8.14
N SER A 40 -0.59 -3.18 8.96
CA SER A 40 -1.63 -3.00 9.97
C SER A 40 -2.95 -2.55 9.36
N THR A 41 -2.90 -1.86 8.23
CA THR A 41 -4.07 -1.32 7.52
C THR A 41 -3.93 -1.46 6.01
N ASN A 42 -5.06 -1.39 5.29
CA ASN A 42 -5.07 -1.35 3.82
C ASN A 42 -4.33 -0.11 3.30
N GLY A 43 -4.53 1.06 3.91
CA GLY A 43 -3.83 2.28 3.51
C GLY A 43 -2.31 2.20 3.65
N GLU A 44 -1.81 1.57 4.72
CA GLU A 44 -0.39 1.29 4.89
C GLU A 44 0.13 0.35 3.78
N ARG A 45 -0.59 -0.74 3.51
CA ARG A 45 -0.26 -1.65 2.42
C ARG A 45 -0.17 -0.92 1.07
N ILE A 46 -1.17 -0.12 0.75
CA ILE A 46 -1.22 0.67 -0.50
C ILE A 46 -0.01 1.60 -0.59
N TYR A 47 0.29 2.30 0.49
CA TYR A 47 1.40 3.25 0.55
C TYR A 47 2.75 2.59 0.19
N PHE A 48 3.01 1.39 0.72
CA PHE A 48 4.26 0.68 0.54
C PHE A 48 4.30 -0.27 -0.65
N THR A 49 3.16 -0.75 -1.14
CA THR A 49 3.13 -1.82 -2.16
C THR A 49 2.31 -1.50 -3.40
N ALA A 50 1.54 -0.41 -3.41
CA ALA A 50 0.55 -0.11 -4.43
C ALA A 50 -0.40 -1.30 -4.70
N THR A 51 -0.77 -2.03 -3.66
CA THR A 51 -1.67 -3.19 -3.73
C THR A 51 -2.70 -3.10 -2.62
N SER A 52 -3.98 -3.26 -2.97
CA SER A 52 -5.08 -3.34 -2.01
C SER A 52 -5.02 -4.62 -1.17
N ASP A 53 -5.69 -4.65 -0.03
CA ASP A 53 -5.88 -5.85 0.79
C ASP A 53 -6.71 -6.94 0.08
N SER A 54 -7.52 -6.55 -0.91
CA SER A 54 -8.18 -7.48 -1.84
C SER A 54 -7.21 -8.22 -2.76
N GLY A 55 -5.92 -7.89 -2.74
CA GLY A 55 -4.90 -8.41 -3.65
C GLY A 55 -4.87 -7.73 -5.02
N THR A 56 -5.70 -6.69 -5.23
CA THR A 56 -5.72 -5.95 -6.49
C THR A 56 -4.54 -4.97 -6.56
N ALA A 57 -3.73 -5.07 -7.60
CA ALA A 57 -2.68 -4.10 -7.88
C ALA A 57 -3.29 -2.76 -8.34
N ILE A 58 -2.84 -1.68 -7.72
CA ILE A 58 -3.21 -0.31 -8.10
C ILE A 58 -2.27 0.11 -9.24
N THR A 59 -2.82 0.23 -10.43
CA THR A 59 -2.07 0.59 -11.63
C THR A 59 -1.87 2.10 -11.73
N TYR A 60 -0.93 2.53 -12.58
CA TYR A 60 -0.66 3.94 -12.80
C TYR A 60 -0.24 4.23 -14.25
N THR A 61 -0.27 5.49 -14.61
CA THR A 61 0.28 6.03 -15.85
C THR A 61 1.24 7.18 -15.54
N GLY A 62 2.18 7.46 -16.42
CA GLY A 62 3.22 8.46 -16.16
C GLY A 62 4.27 7.97 -15.16
N GLY A 63 4.85 8.90 -14.44
CA GLY A 63 5.96 8.66 -13.51
C GLY A 63 7.33 8.94 -14.13
N PRO A 64 8.42 8.80 -13.34
CA PRO A 64 9.76 9.15 -13.80
C PRO A 64 10.20 8.27 -14.98
N ALA A 65 10.84 8.90 -15.95
CA ALA A 65 11.32 8.21 -17.17
C ALA A 65 12.31 7.06 -16.87
N SER A 66 12.99 7.14 -15.74
CA SER A 66 13.96 6.14 -15.27
C SER A 66 13.31 4.90 -14.64
N ASN A 67 11.99 4.89 -14.43
CA ASN A 67 11.30 3.84 -13.68
C ASN A 67 11.53 2.43 -14.25
N GLY A 68 11.51 2.28 -15.57
CA GLY A 68 11.73 0.97 -16.22
C GLY A 68 13.16 0.43 -16.07
N TRP A 69 14.12 1.27 -15.76
CA TRP A 69 15.55 0.91 -15.72
C TRP A 69 16.08 0.67 -14.31
N MET A 70 15.62 1.47 -13.34
CA MET A 70 16.19 1.53 -12.00
C MET A 70 15.54 0.58 -11.01
N MET A 71 14.26 0.23 -11.20
CA MET A 71 13.48 -0.58 -10.26
C MET A 71 13.44 -2.06 -10.64
N GLY A 72 14.24 -2.50 -11.62
CA GLY A 72 14.23 -3.91 -12.05
C GLY A 72 12.86 -4.40 -12.51
N GLY A 73 12.01 -3.50 -13.04
CA GLY A 73 10.62 -3.79 -13.37
C GLY A 73 9.67 -3.77 -12.16
N GLY A 74 10.11 -3.27 -11.02
CA GLY A 74 9.28 -3.12 -9.81
C GLY A 74 8.18 -2.09 -9.98
N GLN A 75 7.06 -2.30 -9.29
CA GLN A 75 5.96 -1.35 -9.25
C GLN A 75 6.35 -0.14 -8.40
N LEU A 76 6.07 1.08 -8.90
CA LEU A 76 6.16 2.29 -8.08
C LEU A 76 5.16 2.23 -6.92
N THR A 77 5.53 2.87 -5.83
CA THR A 77 4.70 3.02 -4.63
C THR A 77 4.81 4.46 -4.13
N CYS A 78 3.91 4.88 -3.25
CA CYS A 78 4.01 6.21 -2.63
C CYS A 78 5.36 6.36 -1.91
N ALA A 79 5.74 5.33 -1.13
CA ALA A 79 6.98 5.31 -0.38
C ALA A 79 8.24 5.41 -1.27
N SER A 80 8.18 4.99 -2.54
CA SER A 80 9.33 5.04 -3.45
C SER A 80 9.85 6.46 -3.68
N CYS A 81 8.97 7.46 -3.61
CA CYS A 81 9.30 8.87 -3.81
C CYS A 81 9.13 9.69 -2.53
N HIS A 82 8.06 9.44 -1.77
CA HIS A 82 7.74 10.21 -0.58
C HIS A 82 8.40 9.70 0.71
N GLY A 83 9.19 8.61 0.60
CA GLY A 83 9.87 8.00 1.76
C GLY A 83 8.93 7.21 2.66
N THR A 84 9.49 6.54 3.65
CA THR A 84 8.72 5.73 4.62
C THR A 84 7.98 6.58 5.63
N ASP A 85 8.38 7.83 5.79
CA ASP A 85 7.81 8.81 6.72
C ASP A 85 6.96 9.90 6.04
N GLY A 86 6.73 9.80 4.74
CA GLY A 86 5.89 10.71 3.96
C GLY A 86 6.46 12.09 3.71
N LYS A 87 7.69 12.37 4.17
CA LYS A 87 8.28 13.72 4.08
C LYS A 87 8.80 14.09 2.70
N GLY A 88 8.96 13.10 1.84
CA GLY A 88 9.52 13.33 0.51
C GLY A 88 10.99 13.74 0.55
N GLY A 89 11.34 14.72 -0.27
CA GLY A 89 12.68 15.26 -0.37
C GLY A 89 13.30 15.05 -1.75
N VAL A 90 14.55 15.46 -1.88
CA VAL A 90 15.29 15.39 -3.14
C VAL A 90 15.96 14.02 -3.26
N HIS A 91 15.60 13.29 -4.29
CA HIS A 91 16.15 11.97 -4.59
C HIS A 91 16.85 11.97 -5.95
N SER A 92 18.09 11.49 -5.98
CA SER A 92 18.80 11.24 -7.24
C SER A 92 18.41 9.85 -7.76
N MET A 93 17.70 9.83 -8.88
CA MET A 93 17.27 8.61 -9.56
C MET A 93 18.27 8.31 -10.69
N GLY A 94 19.50 7.89 -10.40
CA GLY A 94 20.51 7.53 -11.38
C GLY A 94 20.56 8.38 -12.66
N MET A 95 21.60 8.29 -13.47
CA MET A 95 21.68 8.96 -14.77
C MET A 95 21.24 10.45 -14.79
N MET A 96 21.47 11.18 -13.68
CA MET A 96 21.24 12.64 -13.54
C MET A 96 19.76 13.09 -13.42
N GLN A 97 18.80 12.19 -13.26
CA GLN A 97 17.44 12.62 -12.93
C GLN A 97 17.33 12.87 -11.42
N THR A 98 16.95 14.09 -11.06
CA THR A 98 16.66 14.46 -9.68
C THR A 98 15.16 14.67 -9.54
N MET A 99 14.55 14.01 -8.56
CA MET A 99 13.16 14.21 -8.20
C MET A 99 13.09 14.98 -6.88
N ASP A 100 12.14 15.91 -6.81
CA ASP A 100 11.78 16.64 -5.59
C ASP A 100 10.34 16.23 -5.20
N ALA A 101 10.25 15.17 -4.36
CA ALA A 101 8.97 14.68 -3.87
C ALA A 101 8.51 15.54 -2.69
N LYS A 102 7.25 15.95 -2.70
CA LYS A 102 6.67 16.79 -1.65
C LYS A 102 6.36 15.98 -0.39
N ASP A 103 6.32 16.67 0.75
CA ASP A 103 5.78 16.13 2.00
C ASP A 103 4.27 15.90 1.83
N ILE A 104 3.85 14.64 2.02
CA ILE A 104 2.45 14.21 1.84
C ILE A 104 1.81 13.73 3.14
N ARG A 105 2.41 14.03 4.28
CA ARG A 105 1.76 13.80 5.57
C ARG A 105 0.49 14.62 5.65
N TRP A 106 -0.60 14.02 6.14
CA TRP A 106 -1.89 14.69 6.12
C TRP A 106 -1.89 16.00 6.92
N SER A 107 -1.12 16.06 7.99
CA SER A 107 -0.93 17.29 8.80
C SER A 107 -0.35 18.46 8.00
N VAL A 108 0.41 18.17 6.94
CA VAL A 108 0.99 19.18 6.03
C VAL A 108 0.04 19.49 4.88
N LEU A 109 -0.66 18.48 4.36
CA LEU A 109 -1.57 18.61 3.22
C LEU A 109 -2.89 19.32 3.57
N GLN A 110 -3.47 19.03 4.75
CA GLN A 110 -4.84 19.45 5.09
C GLN A 110 -5.14 20.96 5.04
N PRO A 111 -4.20 21.90 5.13
CA PRO A 111 -4.49 23.31 4.91
C PRO A 111 -4.98 23.62 3.51
N GLU A 112 -4.56 22.83 2.52
CA GLU A 112 -4.87 23.05 1.10
C GLU A 112 -5.72 21.92 0.51
N PHE A 113 -5.54 20.69 1.02
CA PHE A 113 -6.18 19.47 0.53
C PHE A 113 -7.34 19.03 1.43
N ASP A 114 -8.43 18.69 0.80
CA ASP A 114 -9.45 17.77 1.29
C ASP A 114 -9.40 16.44 0.50
N ALA A 115 -10.26 15.50 0.85
CA ALA A 115 -10.28 14.19 0.18
C ALA A 115 -10.56 14.28 -1.33
N ALA A 116 -11.40 15.24 -1.76
CA ALA A 116 -11.73 15.41 -3.17
C ALA A 116 -10.53 15.98 -3.96
N LYS A 117 -9.88 16.99 -3.43
CA LYS A 117 -8.66 17.57 -4.02
C LYS A 117 -7.50 16.56 -4.03
N PHE A 118 -7.34 15.80 -2.95
CA PHE A 118 -6.35 14.73 -2.90
C PHE A 118 -6.62 13.66 -3.98
N LYS A 119 -7.89 13.29 -4.19
CA LYS A 119 -8.28 12.41 -5.29
C LYS A 119 -7.84 12.96 -6.65
N LEU A 120 -8.11 14.23 -6.93
CA LEU A 120 -7.70 14.89 -8.19
C LEU A 120 -6.18 14.90 -8.35
N ALA A 121 -5.43 15.17 -7.28
CA ALA A 121 -3.97 15.15 -7.31
C ALA A 121 -3.43 13.75 -7.64
N VAL A 122 -3.94 12.72 -6.98
CA VAL A 122 -3.46 11.35 -7.13
C VAL A 122 -3.88 10.72 -8.47
N THR A 123 -5.11 11.00 -8.94
CA THR A 123 -5.65 10.34 -10.14
C THR A 123 -5.44 11.15 -11.42
N GLN A 124 -5.42 12.48 -11.34
CA GLN A 124 -5.35 13.37 -12.50
C GLN A 124 -4.12 14.28 -12.47
N GLY A 125 -3.43 14.35 -11.35
CA GLY A 125 -2.28 15.23 -11.15
C GLY A 125 -2.64 16.70 -11.06
N GLN A 126 -3.83 17.00 -10.56
CA GLN A 126 -4.29 18.38 -10.39
C GLN A 126 -4.01 18.84 -8.95
N ASP A 127 -3.24 19.89 -8.81
CA ASP A 127 -3.00 20.57 -7.54
C ASP A 127 -4.25 21.31 -7.06
N PRO A 128 -4.42 21.59 -5.76
CA PRO A 128 -5.55 22.35 -5.22
C PRO A 128 -5.81 23.72 -5.88
N ASP A 129 -4.78 24.37 -6.43
CA ASP A 129 -4.88 25.64 -7.16
C ASP A 129 -5.27 25.45 -8.64
N GLY A 130 -5.45 24.20 -9.10
CA GLY A 130 -5.80 23.86 -10.48
C GLY A 130 -4.61 23.65 -11.41
N THR A 131 -3.38 23.87 -10.96
CA THR A 131 -2.19 23.60 -11.77
C THR A 131 -1.91 22.11 -11.89
N GLN A 132 -1.06 21.72 -12.85
CA GLN A 132 -0.67 20.33 -13.01
C GLN A 132 0.57 20.02 -12.17
N LEU A 133 0.48 18.95 -11.40
CA LEU A 133 1.62 18.36 -10.72
C LEU A 133 2.66 17.85 -11.73
N ASN A 134 3.92 17.83 -11.31
CA ASN A 134 5.01 17.29 -12.10
C ASN A 134 4.67 15.89 -12.65
N SER A 135 5.04 15.63 -13.91
CA SER A 135 4.80 14.34 -14.58
C SER A 135 5.55 13.17 -13.92
N ASP A 136 6.56 13.44 -13.12
CA ASP A 136 7.28 12.41 -12.37
C ASP A 136 6.42 11.77 -11.27
N MET A 137 5.41 12.48 -10.77
CA MET A 137 4.40 11.86 -9.95
C MET A 137 3.43 11.07 -10.84
N PRO A 138 3.27 9.76 -10.63
CA PRO A 138 2.33 8.94 -11.41
C PRO A 138 0.88 9.35 -11.19
N ARG A 139 0.03 9.00 -12.16
CA ARG A 139 -1.43 9.11 -12.05
C ARG A 139 -2.00 7.73 -11.76
N TRP A 140 -2.54 7.56 -10.58
CA TRP A 140 -2.94 6.26 -10.04
C TRP A 140 -4.40 5.94 -10.38
N ASN A 141 -4.64 4.69 -10.80
CA ASN A 141 -5.98 4.15 -10.94
C ASN A 141 -6.38 3.44 -9.64
N ILE A 142 -6.89 4.21 -8.70
CA ILE A 142 -7.22 3.79 -7.35
C ILE A 142 -8.72 3.91 -7.09
N SER A 143 -9.32 2.94 -6.40
CA SER A 143 -10.73 2.99 -6.01
C SER A 143 -10.97 4.05 -4.91
N ASP A 144 -12.21 4.50 -4.78
CA ASP A 144 -12.58 5.47 -3.74
C ASP A 144 -12.35 4.91 -2.32
N GLN A 145 -12.58 3.62 -2.11
CA GLN A 145 -12.34 2.97 -0.84
C GLN A 145 -10.85 2.91 -0.52
N ASP A 146 -10.03 2.45 -1.46
CA ASP A 146 -8.58 2.37 -1.28
C ASP A 146 -7.96 3.75 -1.06
N LEU A 147 -8.50 4.78 -1.72
CA LEU A 147 -8.08 6.16 -1.52
C LEU A 147 -8.41 6.66 -0.12
N ALA A 148 -9.61 6.35 0.39
CA ALA A 148 -10.02 6.71 1.75
C ALA A 148 -9.12 6.03 2.79
N ASP A 149 -8.78 4.76 2.58
CA ASP A 149 -7.88 4.00 3.43
C ASP A 149 -6.46 4.59 3.39
N LEU A 150 -5.98 4.99 2.21
CA LEU A 150 -4.69 5.67 2.04
C LEU A 150 -4.66 7.01 2.80
N ILE A 151 -5.70 7.85 2.69
CA ILE A 151 -5.82 9.11 3.44
C ILE A 151 -5.79 8.82 4.95
N THR A 152 -6.52 7.80 5.40
CA THR A 152 -6.53 7.41 6.81
C THR A 152 -5.11 7.03 7.28
N TYR A 153 -4.35 6.32 6.47
CA TYR A 153 -2.95 6.02 6.78
C TYR A 153 -2.08 7.28 6.83
N LEU A 154 -2.19 8.18 5.85
CA LEU A 154 -1.42 9.44 5.82
C LEU A 154 -1.69 10.33 7.05
N GLN A 155 -2.87 10.22 7.67
CA GLN A 155 -3.21 10.89 8.93
C GLN A 155 -2.45 10.32 10.13
N THR A 156 -1.95 9.09 10.05
CA THR A 156 -1.18 8.45 11.13
C THR A 156 0.30 8.77 11.08
N ILE A 157 0.80 9.25 9.94
CA ILE A 157 2.22 9.60 9.77
C ILE A 157 2.50 10.93 10.50
N PRO A 158 3.44 10.94 11.47
CA PRO A 158 3.71 12.09 12.34
C PRO A 158 4.42 13.26 11.65
#